data_6d3062a1ad31b60c8a75aa5cd6fedc7c
#
_entry.id   6d3062a1ad31b60c8a75aa5cd6fedc7c
#
_cell.length_a   1.000
_cell.length_b   1.000
_cell.length_c   1.000
_cell.angle_alpha   90.00
_cell.angle_beta   90.00
_cell.angle_gamma   90.00
#
_symmetry.space_group_name_H-M   'P 1'
#
loop_
_entity.id
_entity.type
_entity.pdbx_description
1 polymer ?
#
loop_
_entity_poly.entity_id
_entity_poly.type
_entity_poly.pdbx_seq_one_letter_code
_entity_poly.pdbx_strand_id
1 'polypeptide(L)'
;MSRYTLTQVAAERLLKDLDIAVVKTMSRVVADAREHLWLLESISTTDVLTDSDFQRRLCRHVGMRGKLRMRREELFMILDGIRRVPHRNYPDVLMQISELTGQVEKSVSSEVLALLEPDQPTIDREVRELMPRYGFQPLPESPLFDECVAYHHCLRQVMEQVLALPLAGTLLARLDQAIGEGAGQLSPLRKLNLLLSGSYRTVALLPNLEAVRRAIPRHQPMPAPQVPPTVTATPSVINTRPGVRLHLCR
;
A
#
# COMPACT_ATOMS: atom_id res chain seq x y z
N MET A 1 7.45 -3.35 -25.02
CA MET A 1 7.62 -2.86 -23.65
C MET A 1 6.50 -3.42 -22.80
N SER A 2 6.81 -4.03 -21.64
CA SER A 2 5.78 -4.56 -20.73
C SER A 2 4.84 -3.44 -20.32
N ARG A 3 3.53 -3.70 -20.35
CA ARG A 3 2.50 -2.73 -19.91
C ARG A 3 2.55 -2.47 -18.39
N TYR A 4 3.21 -3.35 -17.65
CA TYR A 4 3.23 -3.36 -16.19
C TYR A 4 4.67 -3.09 -15.71
N THR A 5 5.07 -1.82 -15.66
CA THR A 5 6.37 -1.39 -15.15
C THR A 5 6.20 -0.23 -14.19
N LEU A 6 7.13 -0.10 -13.25
CA LEU A 6 7.20 1.03 -12.35
C LEU A 6 8.55 1.75 -12.58
N THR A 7 8.53 3.07 -12.68
CA THR A 7 9.80 3.83 -12.73
C THR A 7 10.43 3.88 -11.35
N GLN A 8 11.75 4.02 -11.27
CA GLN A 8 12.43 4.16 -9.97
C GLN A 8 11.87 5.33 -9.14
N VAL A 9 11.60 6.47 -9.77
CA VAL A 9 11.00 7.64 -9.10
C VAL A 9 9.63 7.31 -8.51
N ALA A 10 8.81 6.54 -9.23
CA ALA A 10 7.51 6.11 -8.74
C ALA A 10 7.63 5.09 -7.58
N ALA A 11 8.60 4.18 -7.64
CA ALA A 11 8.88 3.24 -6.57
C ALA A 11 9.36 3.94 -5.28
N GLU A 12 10.27 4.91 -5.41
CA GLU A 12 10.70 5.74 -4.28
C GLU A 12 9.55 6.54 -3.67
N ARG A 13 8.67 7.08 -4.51
CA ARG A 13 7.47 7.80 -4.06
C ARG A 13 6.51 6.87 -3.32
N LEU A 14 6.25 5.67 -3.85
CA LEU A 14 5.43 4.66 -3.19
C LEU A 14 5.94 4.38 -1.77
N LEU A 15 7.25 4.15 -1.61
CA LEU A 15 7.84 3.90 -0.29
C LEU A 15 7.72 5.10 0.66
N LYS A 16 7.88 6.34 0.19
CA LYS A 16 7.69 7.53 1.00
C LYS A 16 6.24 7.69 1.46
N ASP A 17 5.29 7.43 0.57
CA ASP A 17 3.87 7.48 0.91
C ASP A 17 3.48 6.37 1.91
N LEU A 18 4.07 5.18 1.78
CA LEU A 18 3.91 4.09 2.74
C LEU A 18 4.54 4.45 4.10
N ASP A 19 5.72 5.07 4.13
CA ASP A 19 6.38 5.49 5.38
C ASP A 19 5.52 6.49 6.17
N ILE A 20 4.89 7.42 5.48
CA ILE A 20 3.93 8.36 6.09
C ILE A 20 2.69 7.61 6.59
N ALA A 21 2.13 6.72 5.78
CA ALA A 21 0.88 6.04 6.08
C ALA A 21 1.02 5.03 7.22
N VAL A 22 2.16 4.34 7.29
CA VAL A 22 2.40 3.25 8.25
C VAL A 22 2.31 3.71 9.70
N VAL A 23 2.62 4.98 9.99
CA VAL A 23 2.47 5.56 11.34
C VAL A 23 1.04 5.42 11.87
N LYS A 24 0.03 5.53 10.98
CA LYS A 24 -1.39 5.42 11.33
C LYS A 24 -1.97 4.02 11.13
N THR A 25 -1.32 3.19 10.34
CA THR A 25 -1.87 1.90 9.90
C THR A 25 -1.16 0.69 10.48
N MET A 26 -0.05 0.87 11.21
CA MET A 26 0.79 -0.21 11.73
C MET A 26 -0.02 -1.26 12.51
N SER A 27 -0.91 -0.84 13.40
CA SER A 27 -1.71 -1.78 14.20
C SER A 27 -2.58 -2.70 13.33
N ARG A 28 -3.14 -2.16 12.24
CA ARG A 28 -3.91 -2.95 11.26
C ARG A 28 -3.00 -3.89 10.50
N VAL A 29 -1.88 -3.40 9.96
CA VAL A 29 -0.90 -4.22 9.23
C VAL A 29 -0.40 -5.38 10.09
N VAL A 30 -0.12 -5.13 11.38
CA VAL A 30 0.29 -6.16 12.33
C VAL A 30 -0.83 -7.18 12.58
N ALA A 31 -2.08 -6.75 12.68
CA ALA A 31 -3.21 -7.67 12.82
C ALA A 31 -3.36 -8.58 11.60
N ASP A 32 -3.27 -8.02 10.38
CA ASP A 32 -3.33 -8.78 9.13
C ASP A 32 -2.11 -9.73 9.00
N ALA A 33 -0.92 -9.30 9.45
CA ALA A 33 0.28 -10.13 9.48
C ALA A 33 0.14 -11.34 10.44
N ARG A 34 -0.40 -11.12 11.63
CA ARG A 34 -0.64 -12.20 12.62
C ARG A 34 -1.69 -13.20 12.14
N GLU A 35 -2.73 -12.71 11.47
CA GLU A 35 -3.72 -13.60 10.83
C GLU A 35 -3.08 -14.45 9.74
N HIS A 36 -2.23 -13.85 8.92
CA HIS A 36 -1.50 -14.58 7.89
C HIS A 36 -0.53 -15.62 8.47
N LEU A 37 0.23 -15.26 9.52
CA LEU A 37 1.13 -16.17 10.23
C LEU A 37 0.37 -17.38 10.80
N TRP A 38 -0.78 -17.14 11.39
CA TRP A 38 -1.63 -18.22 11.90
C TRP A 38 -2.10 -19.15 10.76
N LEU A 39 -2.48 -18.60 9.61
CA LEU A 39 -2.87 -19.38 8.44
C LEU A 39 -1.70 -20.19 7.87
N LEU A 40 -0.49 -19.62 7.81
CA LEU A 40 0.73 -20.32 7.39
C LEU A 40 1.04 -21.53 8.29
N GLU A 41 0.94 -21.37 9.59
CA GLU A 41 1.15 -22.46 10.55
C GLU A 41 0.06 -23.52 10.40
N SER A 42 -1.20 -23.09 10.36
CA SER A 42 -2.35 -23.97 10.32
C SER A 42 -2.44 -24.78 9.02
N ILE A 43 -2.09 -24.20 7.86
CA ILE A 43 -2.20 -24.90 6.57
C ILE A 43 -1.29 -26.13 6.48
N SER A 44 -0.18 -26.14 7.24
CA SER A 44 0.77 -27.25 7.27
C SER A 44 0.43 -28.31 8.32
N THR A 45 -0.28 -27.92 9.38
CA THR A 45 -0.51 -28.76 10.56
C THR A 45 -1.93 -29.28 10.70
N THR A 46 -2.90 -28.69 9.99
CA THR A 46 -4.33 -29.00 10.14
C THR A 46 -4.88 -29.81 8.97
N ASP A 47 -5.98 -30.52 9.17
CA ASP A 47 -6.78 -31.07 8.09
C ASP A 47 -7.68 -29.98 7.51
N VAL A 48 -7.27 -29.43 6.37
CA VAL A 48 -7.97 -28.32 5.70
C VAL A 48 -9.38 -28.67 5.27
N LEU A 49 -9.71 -29.98 5.14
CA LEU A 49 -11.04 -30.45 4.72
C LEU A 49 -12.04 -30.43 5.88
N THR A 50 -11.58 -30.63 7.11
CA THR A 50 -12.47 -30.82 8.29
C THR A 50 -12.35 -29.73 9.33
N ASP A 51 -11.23 -29.00 9.40
CA ASP A 51 -11.04 -27.93 10.36
C ASP A 51 -11.89 -26.69 10.01
N SER A 52 -13.01 -26.55 10.68
CA SER A 52 -13.96 -25.46 10.46
C SER A 52 -13.42 -24.08 10.86
N ASP A 53 -12.49 -24.00 11.83
CA ASP A 53 -11.89 -22.72 12.24
C ASP A 53 -10.90 -22.22 11.17
N PHE A 54 -10.01 -23.10 10.71
CA PHE A 54 -9.14 -22.81 9.59
C PHE A 54 -9.94 -22.35 8.37
N GLN A 55 -10.95 -23.12 7.98
CA GLN A 55 -11.79 -22.81 6.82
C GLN A 55 -12.48 -21.45 6.94
N ARG A 56 -13.04 -21.13 8.12
CA ARG A 56 -13.70 -19.85 8.36
C ARG A 56 -12.73 -18.68 8.28
N ARG A 57 -11.53 -18.82 8.86
CA ARG A 57 -10.49 -17.78 8.86
C ARG A 57 -9.93 -17.58 7.47
N LEU A 58 -9.61 -18.65 6.75
CA LEU A 58 -9.15 -18.54 5.36
C LEU A 58 -10.19 -17.87 4.46
N CYS A 59 -11.47 -18.28 4.53
CA CYS A 59 -12.54 -17.65 3.74
C CYS A 59 -12.67 -16.14 4.00
N ARG A 60 -12.44 -15.72 5.24
CA ARG A 60 -12.44 -14.29 5.61
C ARG A 60 -11.21 -13.60 5.05
N HIS A 61 -10.04 -14.19 5.20
CA HIS A 61 -8.75 -13.67 4.75
C HIS A 61 -8.74 -13.43 3.23
N VAL A 62 -9.12 -14.42 2.44
CA VAL A 62 -9.19 -14.31 0.98
C VAL A 62 -10.41 -13.54 0.47
N GLY A 63 -11.30 -13.13 1.36
CA GLY A 63 -12.49 -12.35 1.00
C GLY A 63 -13.49 -13.11 0.14
N MET A 64 -13.70 -14.41 0.40
CA MET A 64 -14.61 -15.27 -0.38
C MET A 64 -16.01 -14.68 -0.52
N ARG A 65 -16.47 -14.52 -1.77
CA ARG A 65 -17.81 -14.01 -2.12
C ARG A 65 -18.41 -14.74 -3.30
N GLY A 66 -19.69 -14.49 -3.56
CA GLY A 66 -20.38 -14.96 -4.75
C GLY A 66 -20.35 -16.48 -4.94
N LYS A 67 -20.06 -16.91 -6.16
CA LYS A 67 -20.04 -18.33 -6.56
C LYS A 67 -19.01 -19.15 -5.76
N LEU A 68 -17.85 -18.58 -5.44
CA LEU A 68 -16.82 -19.28 -4.69
C LEU A 68 -17.28 -19.63 -3.27
N ARG A 69 -18.09 -18.76 -2.63
CA ARG A 69 -18.68 -19.05 -1.32
C ARG A 69 -19.65 -20.23 -1.37
N MET A 70 -20.38 -20.38 -2.48
CA MET A 70 -21.30 -21.50 -2.68
C MET A 70 -20.56 -22.83 -2.95
N ARG A 71 -19.32 -22.75 -3.45
CA ARG A 71 -18.45 -23.89 -3.78
C ARG A 71 -17.31 -24.04 -2.77
N ARG A 72 -17.60 -23.75 -1.49
CA ARG A 72 -16.59 -23.73 -0.43
C ARG A 72 -15.90 -25.08 -0.24
N GLU A 73 -16.66 -26.15 -0.22
CA GLU A 73 -16.12 -27.49 0.02
C GLU A 73 -15.15 -27.91 -1.09
N GLU A 74 -15.52 -27.65 -2.34
CA GLU A 74 -14.67 -27.94 -3.48
C GLU A 74 -13.39 -27.08 -3.48
N LEU A 75 -13.47 -25.82 -3.03
CA LEU A 75 -12.28 -25.00 -2.87
C LEU A 75 -11.29 -25.63 -1.88
N PHE A 76 -11.78 -26.18 -0.77
CA PHE A 76 -10.90 -26.84 0.19
C PHE A 76 -10.35 -28.17 -0.32
N MET A 77 -11.08 -28.90 -1.18
CA MET A 77 -10.52 -30.05 -1.90
C MET A 77 -9.41 -29.65 -2.86
N ILE A 78 -9.60 -28.55 -3.62
CA ILE A 78 -8.55 -27.99 -4.48
C ILE A 78 -7.34 -27.56 -3.64
N LEU A 79 -7.54 -26.85 -2.53
CA LEU A 79 -6.47 -26.42 -1.63
C LEU A 79 -5.69 -27.62 -1.07
N ASP A 80 -6.37 -28.68 -0.65
CA ASP A 80 -5.74 -29.91 -0.18
C ASP A 80 -4.90 -30.57 -1.29
N GLY A 81 -5.39 -30.56 -2.52
CA GLY A 81 -4.63 -31.02 -3.69
C GLY A 81 -3.38 -30.16 -3.93
N ILE A 82 -3.55 -28.84 -4.01
CA ILE A 82 -2.46 -27.90 -4.32
C ILE A 82 -1.35 -27.95 -3.24
N ARG A 83 -1.69 -28.04 -1.96
CA ARG A 83 -0.69 -28.07 -0.87
C ARG A 83 0.23 -29.29 -0.93
N ARG A 84 -0.17 -30.35 -1.59
CA ARG A 84 0.61 -31.59 -1.75
C ARG A 84 1.55 -31.57 -2.95
N VAL A 85 1.39 -30.60 -3.86
CA VAL A 85 2.25 -30.47 -5.05
C VAL A 85 3.56 -29.76 -4.65
N PRO A 86 4.73 -30.28 -5.04
CA PRO A 86 6.03 -29.72 -4.59
C PRO A 86 6.36 -28.36 -5.20
N HIS A 87 5.89 -28.07 -6.40
CA HIS A 87 6.11 -26.80 -7.10
C HIS A 87 4.78 -26.22 -7.56
N ARG A 88 4.49 -25.04 -7.06
CA ARG A 88 3.24 -24.34 -7.32
C ARG A 88 3.54 -23.05 -8.07
N ASN A 89 2.71 -22.75 -9.05
CA ASN A 89 2.80 -21.50 -9.78
C ASN A 89 1.42 -20.85 -9.90
N TYR A 90 1.41 -19.56 -10.18
CA TYR A 90 0.16 -18.82 -10.25
C TYR A 90 -0.79 -19.28 -11.35
N PRO A 91 -0.34 -19.58 -12.60
CA PRO A 91 -1.23 -20.09 -13.65
C PRO A 91 -2.01 -21.33 -13.24
N ASP A 92 -1.34 -22.33 -12.64
CA ASP A 92 -1.97 -23.58 -12.26
C ASP A 92 -3.04 -23.40 -11.17
N VAL A 93 -2.72 -22.58 -10.14
CA VAL A 93 -3.67 -22.27 -9.06
C VAL A 93 -4.85 -21.45 -9.60
N LEU A 94 -4.57 -20.46 -10.46
CA LEU A 94 -5.60 -19.64 -11.08
C LEU A 94 -6.55 -20.49 -11.94
N MET A 95 -6.03 -21.43 -12.73
CA MET A 95 -6.83 -22.31 -13.57
C MET A 95 -7.77 -23.16 -12.72
N GLN A 96 -7.24 -23.91 -11.73
CA GLN A 96 -8.03 -24.80 -10.90
C GLN A 96 -9.16 -24.09 -10.14
N ILE A 97 -8.87 -22.90 -9.57
CA ILE A 97 -9.88 -22.13 -8.82
C ILE A 97 -10.88 -21.47 -9.76
N SER A 98 -10.45 -21.03 -10.95
CA SER A 98 -11.33 -20.38 -11.93
C SER A 98 -12.28 -21.37 -12.60
N GLU A 99 -11.84 -22.58 -12.85
CA GLU A 99 -12.71 -23.68 -13.37
C GLU A 99 -13.85 -23.99 -12.41
N LEU A 100 -13.60 -23.94 -11.11
CA LEU A 100 -14.61 -24.15 -10.08
C LEU A 100 -15.80 -23.19 -10.19
N THR A 101 -15.53 -21.93 -10.54
CA THR A 101 -16.55 -20.86 -10.58
C THR A 101 -16.98 -20.49 -12.00
N GLY A 102 -16.22 -20.89 -13.00
CA GLY A 102 -16.36 -20.44 -14.39
C GLY A 102 -15.98 -18.94 -14.55
N GLN A 103 -15.18 -18.39 -13.63
CA GLN A 103 -14.71 -16.99 -13.62
C GLN A 103 -13.24 -16.92 -13.24
N VAL A 104 -12.52 -15.90 -13.71
CA VAL A 104 -11.11 -15.71 -13.38
C VAL A 104 -10.97 -15.16 -11.96
N GLU A 105 -10.68 -16.05 -11.00
CA GLU A 105 -10.61 -15.76 -9.56
C GLU A 105 -9.22 -15.26 -9.12
N LYS A 106 -8.77 -14.17 -9.74
CA LYS A 106 -7.41 -13.61 -9.60
C LYS A 106 -6.95 -13.37 -8.16
N SER A 107 -7.84 -12.83 -7.32
CA SER A 107 -7.46 -12.45 -5.94
C SER A 107 -7.34 -13.68 -5.05
N VAL A 108 -8.34 -14.57 -5.07
CA VAL A 108 -8.34 -15.79 -4.25
C VAL A 108 -7.18 -16.69 -4.63
N SER A 109 -6.94 -16.86 -5.95
CA SER A 109 -5.84 -17.68 -6.44
C SER A 109 -4.47 -17.17 -6.01
N SER A 110 -4.26 -15.85 -6.02
CA SER A 110 -2.99 -15.26 -5.57
C SER A 110 -2.81 -15.36 -4.05
N GLU A 111 -3.88 -15.21 -3.26
CA GLU A 111 -3.82 -15.37 -1.80
C GLU A 111 -3.56 -16.83 -1.40
N VAL A 112 -4.22 -17.79 -2.05
CA VAL A 112 -3.98 -19.23 -1.83
C VAL A 112 -2.54 -19.58 -2.17
N LEU A 113 -2.03 -19.09 -3.32
CA LEU A 113 -0.64 -19.32 -3.69
C LEU A 113 0.34 -18.70 -2.67
N ALA A 114 0.11 -17.48 -2.23
CA ALA A 114 0.99 -16.79 -1.28
C ALA A 114 1.01 -17.42 0.12
N LEU A 115 -0.01 -18.21 0.49
CA LEU A 115 0.01 -19.04 1.69
C LEU A 115 0.90 -20.29 1.53
N LEU A 116 1.08 -20.78 0.32
CA LEU A 116 1.85 -22.00 0.03
C LEU A 116 3.26 -21.69 -0.46
N GLU A 117 3.43 -20.53 -1.09
CA GLU A 117 4.68 -20.01 -1.66
C GLU A 117 4.87 -18.56 -1.18
N PRO A 118 5.56 -18.34 -0.05
CA PRO A 118 5.63 -17.02 0.61
C PRO A 118 6.21 -15.89 -0.23
N ASP A 119 6.99 -16.22 -1.27
CA ASP A 119 7.62 -15.24 -2.17
C ASP A 119 6.71 -14.88 -3.37
N GLN A 120 5.42 -15.14 -3.28
CA GLN A 120 4.46 -14.76 -4.30
C GLN A 120 3.63 -13.55 -3.86
N PRO A 121 3.38 -12.58 -4.78
CA PRO A 121 2.55 -11.43 -4.47
C PRO A 121 1.08 -11.80 -4.46
N THR A 122 0.28 -11.02 -3.74
CA THR A 122 -1.18 -11.11 -3.82
C THR A 122 -1.76 -10.02 -4.71
N ILE A 123 -2.79 -10.38 -5.48
CA ILE A 123 -3.56 -9.47 -6.33
C ILE A 123 -4.85 -9.10 -5.58
N ASP A 124 -4.73 -8.59 -4.37
CA ASP A 124 -5.88 -8.13 -3.62
C ASP A 124 -6.47 -6.83 -4.21
N ARG A 125 -7.62 -6.43 -3.72
CA ARG A 125 -8.29 -5.22 -4.18
C ARG A 125 -7.46 -3.98 -3.90
N GLU A 126 -6.91 -3.90 -2.71
CA GLU A 126 -6.17 -2.76 -2.21
C GLU A 126 -4.90 -2.50 -3.04
N VAL A 127 -4.15 -3.55 -3.35
CA VAL A 127 -2.96 -3.47 -4.24
C VAL A 127 -3.37 -3.04 -5.65
N ARG A 128 -4.45 -3.63 -6.21
CA ARG A 128 -4.93 -3.26 -7.57
C ARG A 128 -5.39 -1.81 -7.67
N GLU A 129 -5.94 -1.25 -6.60
CA GLU A 129 -6.39 0.14 -6.57
C GLU A 129 -5.24 1.11 -6.22
N LEU A 130 -4.21 0.66 -5.49
CA LEU A 130 -3.08 1.47 -5.09
C LEU A 130 -2.04 1.64 -6.20
N MET A 131 -1.63 0.56 -6.83
CA MET A 131 -0.51 0.53 -7.77
C MET A 131 -0.67 1.47 -8.98
N PRO A 132 -1.87 1.67 -9.54
CA PRO A 132 -2.08 2.62 -10.64
C PRO A 132 -1.73 4.07 -10.31
N ARG A 133 -1.78 4.48 -9.04
CA ARG A 133 -1.39 5.83 -8.60
C ARG A 133 0.09 6.13 -8.85
N TYR A 134 0.89 5.09 -9.01
CA TYR A 134 2.34 5.16 -9.25
C TYR A 134 2.72 4.80 -10.68
N GLY A 135 1.71 4.63 -11.56
CA GLY A 135 1.94 4.37 -12.98
C GLY A 135 1.98 2.89 -13.37
N PHE A 136 1.77 1.97 -12.41
CA PHE A 136 1.56 0.57 -12.74
C PHE A 136 0.18 0.41 -13.38
N GLN A 137 0.10 -0.19 -14.57
CA GLN A 137 -1.19 -0.27 -15.27
C GLN A 137 -2.23 -1.07 -14.50
N PRO A 138 -3.48 -0.60 -14.43
CA PRO A 138 -4.53 -1.34 -13.75
C PRO A 138 -4.89 -2.62 -14.53
N LEU A 139 -5.20 -3.66 -13.78
CA LEU A 139 -5.81 -4.85 -14.35
C LEU A 139 -7.26 -4.53 -14.74
N PRO A 140 -7.76 -4.95 -15.90
CA PRO A 140 -9.15 -4.77 -16.30
C PRO A 140 -10.13 -5.32 -15.23
N GLU A 141 -11.36 -4.81 -15.20
CA GLU A 141 -12.37 -5.28 -14.27
C GLU A 141 -12.69 -6.77 -14.50
N SER A 142 -12.84 -7.15 -15.77
CA SER A 142 -13.02 -8.53 -16.20
C SER A 142 -11.82 -8.97 -17.05
N PRO A 143 -10.67 -9.31 -16.41
CA PRO A 143 -9.46 -9.65 -17.13
C PRO A 143 -9.54 -11.05 -17.72
N LEU A 144 -8.83 -11.26 -18.81
CA LEU A 144 -8.55 -12.58 -19.34
C LEU A 144 -7.53 -13.31 -18.44
N PHE A 145 -7.51 -14.64 -18.56
CA PHE A 145 -6.57 -15.49 -17.83
C PHE A 145 -5.11 -15.03 -18.01
N ASP A 146 -4.66 -14.87 -19.27
CA ASP A 146 -3.29 -14.46 -19.59
C ASP A 146 -2.95 -13.06 -19.07
N GLU A 147 -3.93 -12.15 -19.00
CA GLU A 147 -3.73 -10.82 -18.42
C GLU A 147 -3.48 -10.91 -16.92
N CYS A 148 -4.16 -11.81 -16.20
CA CYS A 148 -3.92 -12.04 -14.79
C CYS A 148 -2.54 -12.65 -14.54
N VAL A 149 -2.13 -13.61 -15.37
CA VAL A 149 -0.80 -14.23 -15.28
C VAL A 149 0.30 -13.19 -15.54
N ALA A 150 0.18 -12.40 -16.60
CA ALA A 150 1.12 -11.33 -16.91
C ALA A 150 1.18 -10.26 -15.80
N TYR A 151 0.03 -9.86 -15.27
CA TYR A 151 -0.06 -8.90 -14.17
C TYR A 151 0.64 -9.41 -12.91
N HIS A 152 0.37 -10.65 -12.50
CA HIS A 152 0.98 -11.26 -11.33
C HIS A 152 2.50 -11.33 -11.45
N HIS A 153 3.01 -11.78 -12.61
CA HIS A 153 4.45 -11.84 -12.89
C HIS A 153 5.10 -10.46 -12.81
N CYS A 154 4.51 -9.46 -13.46
CA CYS A 154 5.06 -8.11 -13.45
C CYS A 154 4.93 -7.43 -12.06
N LEU A 155 3.85 -7.71 -11.32
CA LEU A 155 3.69 -7.24 -9.94
C LEU A 155 4.82 -7.76 -9.05
N ARG A 156 5.17 -9.05 -9.17
CA ARG A 156 6.30 -9.64 -8.47
C ARG A 156 7.61 -8.89 -8.77
N GLN A 157 7.91 -8.69 -10.07
CA GLN A 157 9.13 -7.97 -10.48
C GLN A 157 9.18 -6.53 -9.93
N VAL A 158 8.06 -5.83 -9.97
CA VAL A 158 7.97 -4.47 -9.41
C VAL A 158 8.16 -4.48 -7.90
N MET A 159 7.58 -5.43 -7.18
CA MET A 159 7.78 -5.54 -5.74
C MET A 159 9.24 -5.85 -5.39
N GLU A 160 9.91 -6.70 -6.14
CA GLU A 160 11.35 -6.99 -6.00
C GLU A 160 12.19 -5.70 -6.23
N GLN A 161 11.85 -4.90 -7.23
CA GLN A 161 12.49 -3.59 -7.47
C GLN A 161 12.28 -2.62 -6.31
N VAL A 162 11.07 -2.55 -5.76
CA VAL A 162 10.76 -1.71 -4.59
C VAL A 162 11.54 -2.18 -3.37
N LEU A 163 11.64 -3.49 -3.14
CA LEU A 163 12.39 -4.09 -2.04
C LEU A 163 13.90 -3.83 -2.11
N ALA A 164 14.44 -3.63 -3.31
CA ALA A 164 15.86 -3.28 -3.51
C ALA A 164 16.20 -1.84 -3.08
N LEU A 165 15.20 -0.98 -2.82
CA LEU A 165 15.43 0.40 -2.39
C LEU A 165 15.73 0.49 -0.88
N PRO A 166 16.66 1.36 -0.44
CA PRO A 166 17.08 1.41 0.97
C PRO A 166 15.93 1.66 1.96
N LEU A 167 14.96 2.50 1.60
CA LEU A 167 13.81 2.81 2.47
C LEU A 167 12.93 1.57 2.74
N ALA A 168 12.88 0.61 1.81
CA ALA A 168 12.14 -0.63 2.02
C ALA A 168 12.67 -1.40 3.23
N GLY A 169 14.01 -1.55 3.35
CA GLY A 169 14.62 -2.22 4.50
C GLY A 169 14.23 -1.59 5.84
N THR A 170 14.19 -0.26 5.90
CA THR A 170 13.77 0.47 7.10
C THR A 170 12.30 0.21 7.45
N LEU A 171 11.41 0.23 6.46
CA LEU A 171 9.99 -0.06 6.66
C LEU A 171 9.75 -1.49 7.12
N LEU A 172 10.45 -2.46 6.51
CA LEU A 172 10.33 -3.87 6.89
C LEU A 172 10.86 -4.11 8.31
N ALA A 173 11.98 -3.50 8.69
CA ALA A 173 12.51 -3.62 10.05
C ALA A 173 11.53 -3.06 11.12
N ARG A 174 10.86 -1.95 10.82
CA ARG A 174 9.80 -1.39 11.70
C ARG A 174 8.60 -2.32 11.80
N LEU A 175 8.21 -2.95 10.69
CA LEU A 175 7.13 -3.94 10.69
C LEU A 175 7.53 -5.18 11.50
N ASP A 176 8.76 -5.69 11.33
CA ASP A 176 9.27 -6.82 12.10
C ASP A 176 9.28 -6.56 13.59
N GLN A 177 9.73 -5.37 14.00
CA GLN A 177 9.68 -4.95 15.40
C GLN A 177 8.24 -4.90 15.93
N ALA A 178 7.29 -4.43 15.12
CA ALA A 178 5.89 -4.31 15.53
C ALA A 178 5.16 -5.65 15.58
N ILE A 179 5.48 -6.60 14.69
CA ILE A 179 4.95 -7.97 14.73
C ILE A 179 5.53 -8.73 15.92
N GLY A 180 6.84 -8.62 16.15
CA GLY A 180 7.57 -9.36 17.17
C GLY A 180 7.81 -10.81 16.76
N GLU A 181 7.42 -11.74 17.62
CA GLU A 181 7.59 -13.18 17.37
C GLU A 181 6.88 -13.62 16.10
N GLY A 182 7.54 -14.47 15.31
CA GLY A 182 7.06 -14.97 14.02
C GLY A 182 7.33 -14.05 12.81
N ALA A 183 7.81 -12.82 13.01
CA ALA A 183 8.09 -11.90 11.89
C ALA A 183 9.04 -12.50 10.84
N GLY A 184 10.02 -13.31 11.27
CA GLY A 184 10.97 -14.00 10.39
C GLY A 184 10.36 -15.06 9.46
N GLN A 185 9.13 -15.50 9.72
CA GLN A 185 8.41 -16.45 8.87
C GLN A 185 7.77 -15.77 7.65
N LEU A 186 7.61 -14.44 7.67
CA LEU A 186 7.11 -13.67 6.54
C LEU A 186 8.27 -13.28 5.62
N SER A 187 8.14 -13.57 4.33
CA SER A 187 9.08 -13.10 3.33
C SER A 187 9.07 -11.58 3.21
N PRO A 188 10.14 -10.94 2.74
CA PRO A 188 10.17 -9.50 2.47
C PRO A 188 9.04 -9.07 1.52
N LEU A 189 8.73 -9.89 0.51
CA LEU A 189 7.68 -9.64 -0.45
C LEU A 189 6.30 -9.66 0.22
N ARG A 190 6.03 -10.64 1.09
CA ARG A 190 4.78 -10.70 1.84
C ARG A 190 4.61 -9.51 2.79
N LYS A 191 5.68 -9.10 3.48
CA LYS A 191 5.67 -7.90 4.32
C LYS A 191 5.33 -6.64 3.53
N LEU A 192 5.94 -6.47 2.35
CA LEU A 192 5.62 -5.35 1.46
C LEU A 192 4.15 -5.40 1.02
N ASN A 193 3.63 -6.58 0.66
CA ASN A 193 2.22 -6.75 0.30
C ASN A 193 1.28 -6.31 1.43
N LEU A 194 1.55 -6.75 2.66
CA LEU A 194 0.78 -6.37 3.84
C LEU A 194 0.81 -4.86 4.10
N LEU A 195 1.96 -4.22 3.90
CA LEU A 195 2.09 -2.76 3.99
C LEU A 195 1.26 -2.05 2.93
N LEU A 196 1.29 -2.52 1.68
CA LEU A 196 0.50 -1.97 0.58
C LEU A 196 -1.00 -2.06 0.87
N SER A 197 -1.48 -3.25 1.19
CA SER A 197 -2.90 -3.53 1.45
C SER A 197 -3.40 -2.82 2.70
N GLY A 198 -2.67 -2.93 3.81
CA GLY A 198 -3.04 -2.31 5.08
C GLY A 198 -3.01 -0.79 5.06
N SER A 199 -2.13 -0.19 4.26
CA SER A 199 -1.96 1.27 4.16
C SER A 199 -2.77 1.92 3.03
N TYR A 200 -3.38 1.15 2.14
CA TYR A 200 -4.08 1.64 0.95
C TYR A 200 -4.98 2.85 1.22
N ARG A 201 -5.91 2.75 2.18
CA ARG A 201 -6.88 3.84 2.47
C ARG A 201 -6.19 5.11 2.91
N THR A 202 -5.13 5.01 3.71
CA THR A 202 -4.38 6.17 4.20
C THR A 202 -3.57 6.80 3.08
N VAL A 203 -2.88 5.98 2.28
CA VAL A 203 -2.14 6.46 1.09
C VAL A 203 -3.08 7.09 0.07
N ALA A 204 -4.29 6.54 -0.11
CA ALA A 204 -5.28 7.10 -1.03
C ALA A 204 -5.74 8.51 -0.64
N LEU A 205 -5.67 8.85 0.65
CA LEU A 205 -6.01 10.18 1.17
C LEU A 205 -4.83 11.15 1.15
N LEU A 206 -3.60 10.68 0.93
CA LEU A 206 -2.45 11.59 0.79
C LEU A 206 -2.64 12.47 -0.44
N PRO A 207 -2.43 13.78 -0.30
CA PRO A 207 -2.58 14.68 -1.43
C PRO A 207 -1.65 14.25 -2.55
N ASN A 208 -2.16 14.27 -3.77
CA ASN A 208 -1.30 14.14 -4.93
C ASN A 208 -0.43 15.41 -4.99
N LEU A 209 0.78 15.33 -4.44
CA LEU A 209 1.70 16.47 -4.33
C LEU A 209 1.97 17.15 -5.67
N GLU A 210 1.85 16.43 -6.79
CA GLU A 210 1.95 17.04 -8.12
C GLU A 210 0.71 17.89 -8.45
N ALA A 211 -0.49 17.43 -8.07
CA ALA A 211 -1.70 18.22 -8.24
C ALA A 211 -1.67 19.46 -7.36
N VAL A 212 -1.19 19.31 -6.11
CA VAL A 212 -1.00 20.42 -5.18
C VAL A 212 0.06 21.41 -5.69
N ARG A 213 1.21 20.92 -6.20
CA ARG A 213 2.25 21.79 -6.80
C ARG A 213 1.77 22.50 -8.07
N ARG A 214 0.88 21.90 -8.87
CA ARG A 214 0.27 22.56 -10.03
C ARG A 214 -0.81 23.56 -9.63
N ALA A 215 -1.48 23.34 -8.50
CA ALA A 215 -2.53 24.22 -7.99
C ALA A 215 -1.99 25.41 -7.17
N ILE A 216 -0.74 25.34 -6.69
CA ILE A 216 -0.08 26.50 -6.07
C ILE A 216 0.28 27.46 -7.20
N PRO A 217 -0.34 28.65 -7.27
CA PRO A 217 0.07 29.67 -8.23
C PRO A 217 1.57 29.90 -8.05
N ARG A 218 2.37 29.80 -9.10
CA ARG A 218 3.76 30.25 -9.05
C ARG A 218 3.71 31.67 -8.55
N HIS A 219 4.19 31.92 -7.34
CA HIS A 219 4.27 33.27 -6.79
C HIS A 219 4.89 34.14 -7.87
N GLN A 220 4.09 35.04 -8.43
CA GLN A 220 4.64 36.17 -9.15
C GLN A 220 5.60 36.85 -8.18
N PRO A 221 6.85 37.13 -8.59
CA PRO A 221 7.77 37.88 -7.72
C PRO A 221 7.03 39.13 -7.26
N MET A 222 6.94 39.31 -5.95
CA MET A 222 6.37 40.54 -5.40
C MET A 222 6.98 41.72 -6.13
N PRO A 223 6.18 42.66 -6.63
CA PRO A 223 6.74 43.90 -7.17
C PRO A 223 7.66 44.52 -6.10
N ALA A 224 8.85 44.90 -6.52
CA ALA A 224 9.82 45.54 -5.64
C ALA A 224 9.12 46.61 -4.83
N PRO A 225 9.38 46.73 -3.51
CA PRO A 225 8.78 47.78 -2.68
C PRO A 225 9.03 49.13 -3.33
N GLN A 226 7.96 49.80 -3.76
CA GLN A 226 8.07 51.19 -4.24
C GLN A 226 8.58 52.01 -3.10
N VAL A 227 9.81 52.51 -3.21
CA VAL A 227 10.39 53.51 -2.28
C VAL A 227 9.47 54.73 -2.36
N PRO A 228 8.84 55.15 -1.25
CA PRO A 228 8.03 56.37 -1.26
C PRO A 228 8.93 57.56 -1.65
N PRO A 229 8.42 58.53 -2.46
CA PRO A 229 9.21 59.70 -2.84
C PRO A 229 9.67 60.42 -1.59
N THR A 230 10.96 60.74 -1.53
CA THR A 230 11.59 61.49 -0.47
C THR A 230 10.88 62.84 -0.38
N VAL A 231 10.11 63.06 0.69
CA VAL A 231 9.50 64.33 0.99
C VAL A 231 10.63 65.25 1.48
N THR A 232 11.02 66.22 0.65
CA THR A 232 11.93 67.29 1.01
C THR A 232 11.30 68.11 2.13
N ALA A 233 11.82 67.97 3.34
CA ALA A 233 11.37 68.74 4.48
C ALA A 233 11.78 70.21 4.33
N THR A 234 10.77 71.04 4.21
CA THR A 234 10.95 72.52 4.39
C THR A 234 11.15 72.83 5.88
N PRO A 235 12.10 73.61 6.25
CA PRO A 235 12.36 73.92 7.66
C PRO A 235 11.25 74.82 8.21
N SER A 236 10.43 74.29 9.12
CA SER A 236 9.46 75.09 9.89
C SER A 236 10.12 75.65 11.13
N VAL A 237 9.95 76.95 11.25
CA VAL A 237 10.38 77.84 12.32
C VAL A 237 9.95 77.37 13.71
N ILE A 238 10.92 77.26 14.59
CA ILE A 238 10.74 76.96 16.01
C ILE A 238 10.01 78.13 16.69
N ASN A 239 8.87 77.93 17.24
CA ASN A 239 8.19 78.84 18.13
C ASN A 239 8.13 78.18 19.51
N THR A 240 9.06 78.69 20.39
CA THR A 240 9.19 78.32 21.79
C THR A 240 8.10 79.01 22.62
N ARG A 241 7.27 78.21 23.33
CA ARG A 241 6.59 78.67 24.55
C ARG A 241 6.74 77.66 25.68
N PRO A 242 6.99 78.11 26.92
CA PRO A 242 7.35 77.23 28.01
C PRO A 242 6.19 76.81 28.91
N GLY A 243 6.38 75.70 29.54
CA GLY A 243 5.81 75.41 30.84
C GLY A 243 4.47 74.63 30.85
N VAL A 244 4.50 73.38 31.29
CA VAL A 244 3.69 72.91 32.41
C VAL A 244 4.26 71.60 32.92
N ARG A 245 4.28 71.46 34.23
CA ARG A 245 4.92 70.47 35.08
C ARG A 245 4.31 69.07 35.03
N LEU A 246 5.20 68.10 35.27
CA LEU A 246 5.04 66.80 35.84
C LEU A 246 3.81 66.56 36.76
N HIS A 247 3.23 65.40 36.62
CA HIS A 247 2.86 64.55 37.78
C HIS A 247 3.11 63.07 37.47
N LEU A 248 4.01 62.46 38.20
CA LEU A 248 4.20 61.06 38.46
C LEU A 248 3.07 60.61 39.38
N CYS A 249 2.48 59.44 39.13
CA CYS A 249 1.93 58.52 40.14
C CYS A 249 2.04 57.10 39.58
N ARG A 250 2.81 56.40 40.26
CA ARG A 250 2.89 55.04 40.83
C ARG A 250 2.33 53.89 39.97
#